data_a2c11d13d762d4e659bd4cfd0658ca9a
#
_entry.id   a2c11d13d762d4e659bd4cfd0658ca9a
#
_cell.length_a   1.000
_cell.length_b   1.000
_cell.length_c   1.000
_cell.angle_alpha   90.00
_cell.angle_beta   90.00
_cell.angle_gamma   90.00
#
_symmetry.space_group_name_H-M   'P 1'
#
loop_
_entity.id
_entity.type
_entity.pdbx_description
1 polymer ?
#
loop_
_entity_poly.entity_id
_entity_poly.type
_entity_poly.pdbx_seq_one_letter_code
_entity_poly.pdbx_strand_id
1 'polypeptide(L)'
;MAKMWAGRTAGVTDPVADDFNSSIHFDSRMYREDITGSMAHAAMLGAQHILPQADADAIIDALQGILDDIDHGVLTFDPACEDIHMFVEQVLTARIGDLGKKLHTARSRNDQVALDLRMYLRSETKDIIALTKDVLAALVEQAKAHKGDILPGYTHLQRAQPITFGHHLMAYAMMLLRDIDRMQDAVKRMNVSPIGCCALAGTTYDTDRFFEAKRLGFDDVARNSLDGVSDRDFCVELLDAYAIEMMHLSRLSEELVLWSSWEFQFVQLSDSYTTGSSIMPQKKNPDMAELVRGKTGRVYGDLIAMLTALKGLPLAYNKDMQEDKEAVFDAVDTVKMCLRVMAPMLATMTVRADKMLHAAQTGFLNATDLADYLVTKGLPFRSAYKVSGELVAYCIAHSTVLEKLPLETFRTFSDLFDDGVYDAIDLTNCVTRRVSYGGTSVPSVEAQIAWVEQQLGE
;
A
#
# COMPACT_ATOMS: atom_id res chain seq x y z
N MET A 1 -27.20 -5.31 -32.25
CA MET A 1 -28.35 -5.82 -31.48
C MET A 1 -29.08 -4.65 -30.86
N ALA A 2 -30.41 -4.74 -30.60
CA ALA A 2 -31.11 -3.67 -29.85
C ALA A 2 -30.52 -3.63 -28.41
N LYS A 3 -30.20 -2.44 -27.93
CA LYS A 3 -29.71 -2.28 -26.56
C LYS A 3 -30.79 -2.63 -25.54
N MET A 4 -30.43 -3.30 -24.46
CA MET A 4 -31.42 -3.82 -23.49
C MET A 4 -32.21 -2.70 -22.79
N TRP A 5 -31.73 -1.47 -22.78
CA TRP A 5 -32.42 -0.28 -22.26
C TRP A 5 -33.21 0.52 -23.33
N ALA A 6 -33.30 0.03 -24.57
CA ALA A 6 -33.94 0.73 -25.68
C ALA A 6 -35.49 0.69 -25.60
N GLY A 7 -36.08 1.11 -24.48
CA GLY A 7 -37.53 1.15 -24.33
C GLY A 7 -38.22 2.35 -25.01
N ARG A 8 -37.69 3.56 -24.78
CA ARG A 8 -38.24 4.83 -25.30
C ARG A 8 -37.51 5.34 -26.54
N THR A 9 -36.25 4.96 -26.70
CA THR A 9 -35.39 5.43 -27.79
C THR A 9 -35.50 4.49 -28.99
N ALA A 10 -35.93 5.03 -30.15
CA ALA A 10 -36.16 4.26 -31.39
C ALA A 10 -35.01 4.43 -32.42
N GLY A 11 -33.93 5.12 -32.08
CA GLY A 11 -32.80 5.43 -32.99
C GLY A 11 -31.61 4.47 -32.81
N VAL A 12 -30.77 4.39 -33.84
CA VAL A 12 -29.44 3.78 -33.75
C VAL A 12 -28.52 4.80 -33.08
N THR A 13 -27.80 4.39 -32.03
CA THR A 13 -26.83 5.26 -31.37
C THR A 13 -25.65 5.51 -32.32
N ASP A 14 -25.10 6.71 -32.29
CA ASP A 14 -23.88 7.04 -33.03
C ASP A 14 -22.72 6.17 -32.55
N PRO A 15 -21.92 5.56 -33.45
CA PRO A 15 -20.81 4.68 -33.06
C PRO A 15 -19.78 5.35 -32.14
N VAL A 16 -19.51 6.64 -32.32
CA VAL A 16 -18.57 7.39 -31.45
C VAL A 16 -19.17 7.58 -30.06
N ALA A 17 -20.48 7.83 -29.97
CA ALA A 17 -21.18 7.94 -28.70
C ALA A 17 -21.24 6.58 -27.98
N ASP A 18 -21.37 5.48 -28.71
CA ASP A 18 -21.35 4.12 -28.14
C ASP A 18 -19.95 3.78 -27.57
N ASP A 19 -18.89 4.06 -28.32
CA ASP A 19 -17.50 3.86 -27.89
C ASP A 19 -17.19 4.71 -26.65
N PHE A 20 -17.56 6.01 -26.69
CA PHE A 20 -17.36 6.92 -25.56
C PHE A 20 -18.11 6.52 -24.29
N ASN A 21 -19.27 5.86 -24.44
CA ASN A 21 -20.09 5.41 -23.30
C ASN A 21 -19.66 4.03 -22.77
N SER A 22 -18.93 3.24 -23.57
CA SER A 22 -18.56 1.86 -23.23
C SER A 22 -17.49 1.79 -22.15
N SER A 23 -17.63 0.84 -21.23
CA SER A 23 -16.68 0.56 -20.15
C SER A 23 -16.15 -0.88 -20.16
N ILE A 24 -16.63 -1.73 -21.08
CA ILE A 24 -16.26 -3.16 -21.13
C ILE A 24 -14.74 -3.39 -21.16
N HIS A 25 -13.97 -2.49 -21.77
CA HIS A 25 -12.52 -2.61 -21.92
C HIS A 25 -11.76 -2.47 -20.61
N PHE A 26 -12.33 -1.87 -19.57
CA PHE A 26 -11.75 -1.81 -18.22
C PHE A 26 -12.57 -2.54 -17.18
N ASP A 27 -13.92 -2.52 -17.25
CA ASP A 27 -14.78 -3.12 -16.21
C ASP A 27 -14.95 -4.64 -16.36
N SER A 28 -14.56 -5.21 -17.50
CA SER A 28 -14.54 -6.66 -17.71
C SER A 28 -13.73 -7.41 -16.65
N ARG A 29 -12.80 -6.76 -15.98
CA ARG A 29 -12.03 -7.35 -14.87
C ARG A 29 -12.86 -7.68 -13.62
N MET A 30 -14.06 -7.11 -13.50
CA MET A 30 -15.01 -7.41 -12.42
C MET A 30 -15.99 -8.55 -12.76
N TYR A 31 -15.76 -9.32 -13.84
CA TYR A 31 -16.68 -10.39 -14.27
C TYR A 31 -17.03 -11.38 -13.16
N ARG A 32 -16.07 -11.68 -12.30
CA ARG A 32 -16.21 -12.62 -11.18
C ARG A 32 -17.17 -12.07 -10.13
N GLU A 33 -17.04 -10.81 -9.81
CA GLU A 33 -17.89 -10.09 -8.86
C GLU A 33 -19.30 -9.97 -9.39
N ASP A 34 -19.48 -9.57 -10.64
CA ASP A 34 -20.78 -9.46 -11.29
C ASP A 34 -21.53 -10.78 -11.31
N ILE A 35 -20.85 -11.88 -11.72
CA ILE A 35 -21.45 -13.20 -11.78
C ILE A 35 -21.79 -13.72 -10.37
N THR A 36 -20.88 -13.55 -9.41
CA THR A 36 -21.09 -13.98 -8.01
C THR A 36 -22.24 -13.21 -7.36
N GLY A 37 -22.27 -11.90 -7.55
CA GLY A 37 -23.38 -11.04 -7.10
C GLY A 37 -24.70 -11.43 -7.72
N SER A 38 -24.71 -11.72 -9.04
CA SER A 38 -25.87 -12.17 -9.78
C SER A 38 -26.39 -13.54 -9.31
N MET A 39 -25.49 -14.49 -8.98
CA MET A 39 -25.88 -15.79 -8.40
C MET A 39 -26.52 -15.62 -7.01
N ALA A 40 -25.96 -14.73 -6.17
CA ALA A 40 -26.54 -14.44 -4.86
C ALA A 40 -27.93 -13.80 -4.97
N HIS A 41 -28.10 -12.89 -5.94
CA HIS A 41 -29.38 -12.25 -6.23
C HIS A 41 -30.42 -13.26 -6.71
N ALA A 42 -30.11 -14.12 -7.68
CA ALA A 42 -30.99 -15.19 -8.14
C ALA A 42 -31.40 -16.13 -6.98
N ALA A 43 -30.48 -16.50 -6.12
CA ALA A 43 -30.75 -17.31 -4.95
C ALA A 43 -31.76 -16.64 -3.99
N MET A 44 -31.61 -15.34 -3.75
CA MET A 44 -32.55 -14.54 -2.94
C MET A 44 -33.95 -14.50 -3.59
N LEU A 45 -34.01 -14.26 -4.90
CA LEU A 45 -35.29 -14.22 -5.63
C LEU A 45 -36.06 -15.55 -5.51
N GLY A 46 -35.37 -16.69 -5.56
CA GLY A 46 -35.95 -18.02 -5.31
C GLY A 46 -36.39 -18.20 -3.85
N ALA A 47 -35.52 -17.88 -2.89
CA ALA A 47 -35.79 -18.02 -1.46
C ALA A 47 -36.98 -17.16 -0.99
N GLN A 48 -37.18 -15.99 -1.57
CA GLN A 48 -38.31 -15.09 -1.30
C GLN A 48 -39.54 -15.38 -2.17
N HIS A 49 -39.52 -16.47 -2.94
CA HIS A 49 -40.62 -16.85 -3.83
C HIS A 49 -41.01 -15.77 -4.86
N ILE A 50 -40.13 -14.84 -5.17
CA ILE A 50 -40.27 -13.83 -6.23
C ILE A 50 -40.17 -14.54 -7.60
N LEU A 51 -39.29 -15.52 -7.69
CA LEU A 51 -39.19 -16.49 -8.78
C LEU A 51 -39.47 -17.90 -8.27
N PRO A 52 -39.96 -18.82 -9.13
CA PRO A 52 -39.92 -20.24 -8.82
C PRO A 52 -38.51 -20.71 -8.51
N GLN A 53 -38.31 -21.56 -7.49
CA GLN A 53 -37.02 -22.04 -7.11
C GLN A 53 -36.26 -22.70 -8.27
N ALA A 54 -36.94 -23.49 -9.09
CA ALA A 54 -36.33 -24.14 -10.27
C ALA A 54 -35.79 -23.13 -11.30
N ASP A 55 -36.47 -21.97 -11.43
CA ASP A 55 -35.99 -20.88 -12.30
C ASP A 55 -34.72 -20.24 -11.74
N ALA A 56 -34.69 -19.99 -10.43
CA ALA A 56 -33.54 -19.43 -9.75
C ALA A 56 -32.31 -20.39 -9.84
N ASP A 57 -32.53 -21.68 -9.61
CA ASP A 57 -31.48 -22.70 -9.71
C ASP A 57 -30.89 -22.77 -11.13
N ALA A 58 -31.76 -22.78 -12.16
CA ALA A 58 -31.30 -22.80 -13.55
C ALA A 58 -30.52 -21.54 -13.95
N ILE A 59 -30.88 -20.37 -13.42
CA ILE A 59 -30.11 -19.12 -13.61
C ILE A 59 -28.74 -19.26 -12.95
N ILE A 60 -28.66 -19.76 -11.71
CA ILE A 60 -27.42 -19.94 -10.97
C ILE A 60 -26.48 -20.91 -11.70
N ASP A 61 -27.02 -22.08 -12.15
CA ASP A 61 -26.22 -23.08 -12.89
C ASP A 61 -25.67 -22.49 -14.20
N ALA A 62 -26.48 -21.72 -14.93
CA ALA A 62 -26.03 -21.08 -16.16
C ALA A 62 -24.96 -19.99 -15.91
N LEU A 63 -25.09 -19.21 -14.84
CA LEU A 63 -24.10 -18.22 -14.42
C LEU A 63 -22.79 -18.88 -14.00
N GLN A 64 -22.84 -19.99 -13.26
CA GLN A 64 -21.64 -20.75 -12.92
C GLN A 64 -20.96 -21.27 -14.18
N GLY A 65 -21.68 -21.79 -15.15
CA GLY A 65 -21.10 -22.21 -16.42
C GLY A 65 -20.49 -21.06 -17.23
N ILE A 66 -21.03 -19.81 -17.12
CA ILE A 66 -20.42 -18.63 -17.72
C ILE A 66 -19.09 -18.29 -17.03
N LEU A 67 -19.08 -18.32 -15.71
CA LEU A 67 -17.85 -18.09 -14.91
C LEU A 67 -16.77 -19.10 -15.29
N ASP A 68 -17.09 -20.37 -15.31
CA ASP A 68 -16.16 -21.44 -15.65
C ASP A 68 -15.59 -21.28 -17.08
N ASP A 69 -16.42 -20.92 -18.05
CA ASP A 69 -15.99 -20.71 -19.43
C ASP A 69 -15.07 -19.49 -19.58
N ILE A 70 -15.30 -18.42 -18.83
CA ILE A 70 -14.38 -17.23 -18.81
C ILE A 70 -13.06 -17.65 -18.16
N ASP A 71 -13.10 -18.32 -17.03
CA ASP A 71 -11.90 -18.75 -16.29
C ASP A 71 -11.00 -19.68 -17.11
N HIS A 72 -11.60 -20.51 -17.95
CA HIS A 72 -10.88 -21.44 -18.84
C HIS A 72 -10.56 -20.84 -20.22
N GLY A 73 -10.90 -19.58 -20.46
CA GLY A 73 -10.66 -18.89 -21.74
C GLY A 73 -11.52 -19.42 -22.90
N VAL A 74 -12.58 -20.16 -22.62
CA VAL A 74 -13.55 -20.64 -23.61
C VAL A 74 -14.46 -19.53 -24.10
N LEU A 75 -14.84 -18.63 -23.17
CA LEU A 75 -15.65 -17.44 -23.44
C LEU A 75 -14.78 -16.19 -23.29
N THR A 76 -14.76 -15.34 -24.32
CA THR A 76 -14.06 -14.05 -24.33
C THR A 76 -15.05 -12.90 -24.33
N PHE A 77 -14.66 -11.75 -23.78
CA PHE A 77 -15.52 -10.57 -23.73
C PHE A 77 -15.75 -10.01 -25.10
N ASP A 78 -17.02 -9.68 -25.40
CA ASP A 78 -17.40 -9.02 -26.66
C ASP A 78 -17.21 -7.49 -26.50
N PRO A 79 -16.28 -6.88 -27.24
CA PRO A 79 -16.03 -5.44 -27.17
C PRO A 79 -17.20 -4.58 -27.65
N ALA A 80 -18.22 -5.18 -28.29
CA ALA A 80 -19.43 -4.48 -28.68
C ALA A 80 -20.47 -4.32 -27.56
N CYS A 81 -20.22 -4.96 -26.39
CA CYS A 81 -21.04 -4.75 -25.18
C CYS A 81 -20.69 -3.41 -24.53
N GLU A 82 -21.69 -2.76 -23.93
CA GLU A 82 -21.48 -1.50 -23.22
C GLU A 82 -20.61 -1.68 -21.97
N ASP A 83 -20.91 -2.72 -21.17
CA ASP A 83 -20.25 -3.04 -19.91
C ASP A 83 -20.25 -4.54 -19.64
N ILE A 84 -19.52 -4.97 -18.59
CA ILE A 84 -19.47 -6.38 -18.18
C ILE A 84 -20.85 -6.93 -17.80
N HIS A 85 -21.67 -6.12 -17.19
CA HIS A 85 -23.00 -6.53 -16.75
C HIS A 85 -23.90 -6.87 -17.93
N MET A 86 -23.88 -6.05 -18.99
CA MET A 86 -24.61 -6.32 -20.23
C MET A 86 -24.08 -7.58 -20.91
N PHE A 87 -22.75 -7.78 -20.93
CA PHE A 87 -22.12 -8.97 -21.48
C PHE A 87 -22.64 -10.23 -20.80
N VAL A 88 -22.59 -10.29 -19.45
CA VAL A 88 -23.05 -11.45 -18.68
C VAL A 88 -24.53 -11.71 -18.91
N GLU A 89 -25.39 -10.69 -18.89
CA GLU A 89 -26.85 -10.83 -19.11
C GLU A 89 -27.18 -11.28 -20.53
N GLN A 90 -26.44 -10.83 -21.54
CA GLN A 90 -26.59 -11.27 -22.93
C GLN A 90 -26.19 -12.74 -23.11
N VAL A 91 -25.05 -13.15 -22.56
CA VAL A 91 -24.59 -14.54 -22.61
C VAL A 91 -25.58 -15.46 -21.85
N LEU A 92 -26.03 -15.04 -20.67
CA LEU A 92 -27.05 -15.78 -19.91
C LEU A 92 -28.34 -15.97 -20.72
N THR A 93 -28.84 -14.90 -21.32
CA THR A 93 -30.04 -14.95 -22.15
C THR A 93 -29.85 -15.83 -23.40
N ALA A 94 -28.67 -15.82 -24.01
CA ALA A 94 -28.35 -16.70 -25.13
C ALA A 94 -28.35 -18.19 -24.72
N ARG A 95 -27.97 -18.51 -23.48
CA ARG A 95 -27.90 -19.89 -22.95
C ARG A 95 -29.28 -20.43 -22.53
N ILE A 96 -30.07 -19.63 -21.83
CA ILE A 96 -31.34 -20.11 -21.22
C ILE A 96 -32.57 -19.33 -21.65
N GLY A 97 -32.48 -18.53 -22.71
CA GLY A 97 -33.63 -17.81 -23.31
C GLY A 97 -34.25 -16.79 -22.36
N ASP A 98 -35.59 -16.68 -22.41
CA ASP A 98 -36.35 -15.71 -21.62
C ASP A 98 -36.19 -15.89 -20.08
N LEU A 99 -35.76 -17.07 -19.65
CA LEU A 99 -35.48 -17.32 -18.25
C LEU A 99 -34.34 -16.43 -17.75
N GLY A 100 -33.27 -16.23 -18.54
CA GLY A 100 -32.17 -15.36 -18.21
C GLY A 100 -32.56 -13.90 -17.97
N LYS A 101 -33.61 -13.42 -18.66
CA LYS A 101 -34.13 -12.06 -18.49
C LYS A 101 -34.77 -11.82 -17.12
N LYS A 102 -35.15 -12.87 -16.38
CA LYS A 102 -35.73 -12.77 -15.04
C LYS A 102 -34.69 -12.35 -13.98
N LEU A 103 -33.40 -12.52 -14.26
CA LEU A 103 -32.33 -12.15 -13.34
C LEU A 103 -32.38 -10.66 -12.93
N HIS A 104 -32.83 -9.78 -13.82
CA HIS A 104 -32.87 -8.33 -13.53
C HIS A 104 -34.06 -7.90 -12.63
N THR A 105 -34.93 -8.85 -12.22
CA THR A 105 -36.06 -8.57 -11.31
C THR A 105 -35.55 -8.01 -9.98
N ALA A 106 -36.16 -6.91 -9.50
CA ALA A 106 -35.83 -6.24 -8.26
C ALA A 106 -34.36 -5.75 -8.14
N ARG A 107 -33.69 -5.49 -9.27
CA ARG A 107 -32.31 -4.97 -9.34
C ARG A 107 -32.19 -3.81 -10.33
N SER A 108 -31.25 -2.94 -10.13
CA SER A 108 -30.81 -1.89 -11.05
C SER A 108 -29.33 -2.06 -11.39
N ARG A 109 -28.89 -1.48 -12.51
CA ARG A 109 -27.45 -1.33 -12.81
C ARG A 109 -26.73 -0.55 -11.72
N ASN A 110 -27.42 0.39 -11.05
CA ASN A 110 -26.80 1.29 -10.06
C ASN A 110 -26.35 0.53 -8.80
N ASP A 111 -27.19 -0.33 -8.22
CA ASP A 111 -26.80 -1.13 -7.05
C ASP A 111 -25.87 -2.29 -7.43
N GLN A 112 -26.02 -2.84 -8.64
CA GLN A 112 -25.16 -3.90 -9.18
C GLN A 112 -23.71 -3.41 -9.32
N VAL A 113 -23.46 -2.31 -10.00
CA VAL A 113 -22.09 -1.78 -10.19
C VAL A 113 -21.44 -1.36 -8.86
N ALA A 114 -22.24 -0.81 -7.94
CA ALA A 114 -21.73 -0.45 -6.61
C ALA A 114 -21.36 -1.68 -5.78
N LEU A 115 -22.11 -2.78 -5.90
CA LEU A 115 -21.79 -4.07 -5.28
C LEU A 115 -20.48 -4.63 -5.83
N ASP A 116 -20.37 -4.72 -7.14
CA ASP A 116 -19.25 -5.38 -7.81
C ASP A 116 -17.94 -4.64 -7.53
N LEU A 117 -17.95 -3.31 -7.56
CA LEU A 117 -16.78 -2.51 -7.24
C LEU A 117 -16.32 -2.70 -5.77
N ARG A 118 -17.27 -2.79 -4.81
CA ARG A 118 -16.95 -3.09 -3.40
C ARG A 118 -16.36 -4.49 -3.24
N MET A 119 -16.92 -5.49 -3.89
CA MET A 119 -16.41 -6.86 -3.84
C MET A 119 -15.01 -6.96 -4.45
N TYR A 120 -14.81 -6.32 -5.60
CA TYR A 120 -13.53 -6.27 -6.29
C TYR A 120 -12.46 -5.60 -5.42
N LEU A 121 -12.71 -4.38 -4.93
CA LEU A 121 -11.75 -3.65 -4.11
C LEU A 121 -11.47 -4.34 -2.78
N ARG A 122 -12.44 -5.04 -2.20
CA ARG A 122 -12.22 -5.87 -1.00
C ARG A 122 -11.21 -7.00 -1.26
N SER A 123 -11.30 -7.65 -2.41
CA SER A 123 -10.37 -8.70 -2.82
C SER A 123 -8.99 -8.14 -3.11
N GLU A 124 -8.92 -7.07 -3.90
CA GLU A 124 -7.67 -6.43 -4.29
C GLU A 124 -6.91 -5.83 -3.09
N THR A 125 -7.63 -5.23 -2.15
CA THR A 125 -7.02 -4.70 -0.92
C THR A 125 -6.44 -5.82 -0.04
N LYS A 126 -7.11 -6.98 0.01
CA LYS A 126 -6.58 -8.15 0.70
C LYS A 126 -5.25 -8.62 0.09
N ASP A 127 -5.15 -8.62 -1.24
CA ASP A 127 -3.92 -8.96 -1.94
C ASP A 127 -2.81 -7.92 -1.68
N ILE A 128 -3.15 -6.61 -1.69
CA ILE A 128 -2.20 -5.54 -1.38
C ILE A 128 -1.67 -5.70 0.05
N ILE A 129 -2.53 -5.96 1.03
CA ILE A 129 -2.12 -6.24 2.42
C ILE A 129 -1.16 -7.44 2.49
N ALA A 130 -1.43 -8.50 1.73
CA ALA A 130 -0.53 -9.66 1.67
C ALA A 130 0.85 -9.28 1.10
N LEU A 131 0.89 -8.53 0.01
CA LEU A 131 2.14 -8.04 -0.59
C LEU A 131 2.89 -7.06 0.34
N THR A 132 2.18 -6.23 1.09
CA THR A 132 2.78 -5.35 2.11
C THR A 132 3.42 -6.17 3.23
N LYS A 133 2.78 -7.28 3.64
CA LYS A 133 3.36 -8.23 4.60
C LYS A 133 4.64 -8.90 4.05
N ASP A 134 4.72 -9.16 2.75
CA ASP A 134 5.95 -9.68 2.13
C ASP A 134 7.10 -8.65 2.23
N VAL A 135 6.82 -7.36 2.01
CA VAL A 135 7.81 -6.28 2.21
C VAL A 135 8.23 -6.19 3.67
N LEU A 136 7.27 -6.26 4.60
CA LEU A 136 7.55 -6.29 6.05
C LEU A 136 8.46 -7.46 6.43
N ALA A 137 8.18 -8.66 5.93
CA ALA A 137 9.00 -9.84 6.18
C ALA A 137 10.44 -9.63 5.68
N ALA A 138 10.62 -9.06 4.49
CA ALA A 138 11.94 -8.74 3.96
C ALA A 138 12.70 -7.73 4.83
N LEU A 139 12.02 -6.67 5.31
CA LEU A 139 12.59 -5.69 6.24
C LEU A 139 13.00 -6.32 7.56
N VAL A 140 12.17 -7.19 8.13
CA VAL A 140 12.43 -7.91 9.39
C VAL A 140 13.66 -8.82 9.24
N GLU A 141 13.76 -9.59 8.18
CA GLU A 141 14.92 -10.47 7.96
C GLU A 141 16.23 -9.67 7.79
N GLN A 142 16.20 -8.57 7.04
CA GLN A 142 17.36 -7.67 6.95
C GLN A 142 17.69 -7.02 8.31
N ALA A 143 16.68 -6.60 9.06
CA ALA A 143 16.87 -6.02 10.39
C ALA A 143 17.49 -7.03 11.38
N LYS A 144 17.06 -8.30 11.35
CA LYS A 144 17.67 -9.38 12.16
C LYS A 144 19.13 -9.60 11.82
N ALA A 145 19.44 -9.68 10.53
CA ALA A 145 20.81 -9.89 10.05
C ALA A 145 21.76 -8.73 10.43
N HIS A 146 21.23 -7.52 10.48
CA HIS A 146 22.01 -6.28 10.61
C HIS A 146 21.66 -5.44 11.85
N LYS A 147 21.08 -6.06 12.88
CA LYS A 147 20.65 -5.39 14.12
C LYS A 147 21.79 -4.74 14.92
N GLY A 148 23.04 -5.16 14.67
CA GLY A 148 24.22 -4.61 15.33
C GLY A 148 25.11 -3.75 14.43
N ASP A 149 24.83 -3.66 13.13
CA ASP A 149 25.64 -2.92 12.18
C ASP A 149 25.42 -1.42 12.33
N ILE A 150 26.49 -0.70 12.67
CA ILE A 150 26.45 0.73 12.99
C ILE A 150 26.37 1.55 11.71
N LEU A 151 25.39 2.44 11.66
CA LEU A 151 25.06 3.35 10.59
C LEU A 151 25.05 4.79 11.12
N PRO A 152 25.53 5.81 10.37
CA PRO A 152 25.22 7.19 10.72
C PRO A 152 23.71 7.43 10.61
N GLY A 153 23.06 7.84 11.69
CA GLY A 153 21.72 8.43 11.62
C GLY A 153 21.81 9.85 11.08
N TYR A 154 20.86 10.24 10.22
CA TYR A 154 20.84 11.53 9.56
C TYR A 154 19.66 12.39 10.00
N THR A 155 19.93 13.68 10.19
CA THR A 155 18.93 14.74 10.17
C THR A 155 19.40 15.84 9.22
N HIS A 156 18.50 16.40 8.39
CA HIS A 156 18.90 17.39 7.37
C HIS A 156 19.97 16.89 6.39
N LEU A 157 20.03 15.57 6.14
CA LEU A 157 21.11 14.89 5.42
C LEU A 157 22.51 15.16 6.02
N GLN A 158 22.59 15.60 7.28
CA GLN A 158 23.82 15.70 8.05
C GLN A 158 23.93 14.51 9.00
N ARG A 159 25.14 14.00 9.18
CA ARG A 159 25.42 12.95 10.16
C ARG A 159 25.11 13.47 11.55
N ALA A 160 24.25 12.76 12.28
CA ALA A 160 23.73 13.22 13.57
C ALA A 160 24.21 12.34 14.74
N GLN A 161 23.65 11.15 14.89
CA GLN A 161 23.97 10.21 15.97
C GLN A 161 24.19 8.79 15.41
N PRO A 162 24.97 7.92 16.07
CA PRO A 162 25.10 6.54 15.63
C PRO A 162 23.81 5.77 15.94
N ILE A 163 23.34 5.02 14.94
CA ILE A 163 22.21 4.09 15.06
C ILE A 163 22.63 2.73 14.48
N THR A 164 21.78 1.71 14.60
CA THR A 164 21.97 0.46 13.86
C THR A 164 21.16 0.44 12.58
N PHE A 165 21.62 -0.29 11.57
CA PHE A 165 20.88 -0.48 10.31
C PHE A 165 19.55 -1.19 10.56
N GLY A 166 19.53 -2.20 11.46
CA GLY A 166 18.30 -2.84 11.88
C GLY A 166 17.27 -1.85 12.46
N HIS A 167 17.72 -0.92 13.32
CA HIS A 167 16.85 0.14 13.86
C HIS A 167 16.22 1.00 12.75
N HIS A 168 17.02 1.37 11.76
CA HIS A 168 16.56 2.18 10.62
C HIS A 168 15.47 1.44 9.81
N LEU A 169 15.71 0.16 9.49
CA LEU A 169 14.74 -0.67 8.77
C LEU A 169 13.44 -0.86 9.53
N MET A 170 13.52 -1.04 10.86
CA MET A 170 12.32 -1.17 11.70
C MET A 170 11.46 0.10 11.69
N ALA A 171 12.02 1.29 11.44
CA ALA A 171 11.21 2.50 11.27
C ALA A 171 10.26 2.38 10.07
N TYR A 172 10.71 1.80 8.96
CA TYR A 172 9.85 1.51 7.79
C TYR A 172 8.83 0.41 8.08
N ALA A 173 9.23 -0.62 8.82
CA ALA A 173 8.29 -1.65 9.27
C ALA A 173 7.11 -1.05 10.07
N MET A 174 7.38 -0.10 10.98
CA MET A 174 6.32 0.62 11.72
C MET A 174 5.41 1.46 10.80
N MET A 175 5.93 2.01 9.69
CA MET A 175 5.11 2.74 8.72
C MET A 175 4.16 1.80 7.99
N LEU A 176 4.66 0.69 7.46
CA LEU A 176 3.87 -0.28 6.70
C LEU A 176 2.81 -0.99 7.55
N LEU A 177 3.07 -1.24 8.84
CA LEU A 177 2.02 -1.75 9.74
C LEU A 177 0.85 -0.76 9.87
N ARG A 178 1.13 0.54 9.99
CA ARG A 178 0.08 1.56 10.01
C ARG A 178 -0.67 1.65 8.67
N ASP A 179 -0.03 1.31 7.56
CA ASP A 179 -0.67 1.28 6.24
C ASP A 179 -1.62 0.09 6.12
N ILE A 180 -1.24 -1.08 6.65
CA ILE A 180 -2.12 -2.24 6.77
C ILE A 180 -3.36 -1.90 7.60
N ASP A 181 -3.19 -1.25 8.76
CA ASP A 181 -4.32 -0.84 9.63
C ASP A 181 -5.28 0.10 8.88
N ARG A 182 -4.76 1.09 8.12
CA ARG A 182 -5.60 1.99 7.31
C ARG A 182 -6.42 1.23 6.29
N MET A 183 -5.80 0.31 5.56
CA MET A 183 -6.49 -0.51 4.56
C MET A 183 -7.55 -1.40 5.21
N GLN A 184 -7.27 -2.03 6.34
CA GLN A 184 -8.23 -2.84 7.09
C GLN A 184 -9.40 -2.01 7.58
N ASP A 185 -9.16 -0.82 8.09
CA ASP A 185 -10.20 0.11 8.55
C ASP A 185 -11.08 0.59 7.39
N ALA A 186 -10.51 0.88 6.23
CA ALA A 186 -11.25 1.25 5.01
C ALA A 186 -12.13 0.08 4.55
N VAL A 187 -11.58 -1.14 4.50
CA VAL A 187 -12.34 -2.35 4.14
C VAL A 187 -13.49 -2.58 5.12
N LYS A 188 -13.30 -2.39 6.41
CA LYS A 188 -14.37 -2.54 7.42
C LYS A 188 -15.54 -1.59 7.16
N ARG A 189 -15.28 -0.33 6.81
CA ARG A 189 -16.33 0.65 6.47
C ARG A 189 -16.99 0.33 5.13
N MET A 190 -16.22 -0.14 4.15
CA MET A 190 -16.71 -0.52 2.83
C MET A 190 -17.57 -1.78 2.86
N ASN A 191 -17.40 -2.68 3.83
CA ASN A 191 -18.03 -4.01 3.84
C ASN A 191 -19.53 -3.97 4.18
N VAL A 192 -20.27 -3.08 3.50
CA VAL A 192 -21.72 -2.86 3.60
C VAL A 192 -22.33 -3.03 2.21
N SER A 193 -23.27 -3.99 2.06
CA SER A 193 -23.86 -4.33 0.76
C SER A 193 -24.85 -3.27 0.28
N PRO A 194 -24.70 -2.74 -0.96
CA PRO A 194 -25.68 -1.85 -1.57
C PRO A 194 -26.80 -2.60 -2.30
N ILE A 195 -26.68 -3.93 -2.53
CA ILE A 195 -27.64 -4.67 -3.33
C ILE A 195 -29.06 -4.57 -2.74
N GLY A 196 -30.07 -4.44 -3.60
CA GLY A 196 -31.47 -4.19 -3.21
C GLY A 196 -31.77 -2.70 -2.95
N CYS A 197 -30.80 -1.79 -3.06
CA CYS A 197 -31.06 -0.34 -3.17
C CYS A 197 -31.74 0.01 -4.50
N CYS A 198 -31.65 -0.85 -5.48
CA CYS A 198 -32.15 -0.67 -6.85
C CYS A 198 -31.59 0.61 -7.48
N ALA A 199 -32.42 1.38 -8.21
CA ALA A 199 -31.95 2.61 -8.84
C ALA A 199 -31.56 3.70 -7.81
N LEU A 200 -32.39 3.86 -6.75
CA LEU A 200 -32.20 4.81 -5.65
C LEU A 200 -33.24 4.71 -4.52
N ALA A 201 -34.39 4.10 -4.78
CA ALA A 201 -35.57 4.17 -3.88
C ALA A 201 -35.94 2.80 -3.26
N GLY A 202 -35.10 1.78 -3.45
CA GLY A 202 -35.44 0.41 -3.10
C GLY A 202 -36.43 -0.19 -4.11
N THR A 203 -37.16 -1.22 -3.69
CA THR A 203 -38.09 -1.98 -4.55
C THR A 203 -39.42 -2.26 -3.86
N THR A 204 -40.44 -2.57 -4.63
CA THR A 204 -41.75 -3.02 -4.13
C THR A 204 -41.81 -4.53 -3.90
N TYR A 205 -40.80 -5.27 -4.28
CA TYR A 205 -40.68 -6.71 -4.02
C TYR A 205 -40.22 -6.96 -2.57
N ASP A 206 -40.66 -8.07 -2.01
CA ASP A 206 -40.25 -8.51 -0.66
C ASP A 206 -38.88 -9.21 -0.74
N THR A 207 -37.83 -8.43 -0.93
CA THR A 207 -36.43 -8.90 -1.04
C THR A 207 -35.77 -9.04 0.33
N ASP A 208 -34.93 -10.07 0.51
CA ASP A 208 -34.10 -10.22 1.70
C ASP A 208 -32.63 -9.79 1.41
N ARG A 209 -32.35 -8.52 1.65
CA ARG A 209 -31.03 -7.93 1.47
C ARG A 209 -29.97 -8.53 2.42
N PHE A 210 -30.35 -8.98 3.62
CA PHE A 210 -29.46 -9.60 4.58
C PHE A 210 -29.05 -11.02 4.13
N PHE A 211 -29.95 -11.75 3.47
CA PHE A 211 -29.63 -13.02 2.84
C PHE A 211 -28.51 -12.85 1.78
N GLU A 212 -28.64 -11.87 0.89
CA GLU A 212 -27.64 -11.56 -0.13
C GLU A 212 -26.32 -11.11 0.49
N ALA A 213 -26.35 -10.16 1.43
CA ALA A 213 -25.17 -9.65 2.11
C ALA A 213 -24.36 -10.77 2.79
N LYS A 214 -25.04 -11.65 3.54
CA LYS A 214 -24.40 -12.81 4.19
C LYS A 214 -23.76 -13.76 3.18
N ARG A 215 -24.43 -14.02 2.07
CA ARG A 215 -23.94 -14.93 1.01
C ARG A 215 -22.70 -14.37 0.30
N LEU A 216 -22.59 -13.04 0.22
CA LEU A 216 -21.49 -12.32 -0.41
C LEU A 216 -20.40 -11.90 0.59
N GLY A 217 -20.52 -12.25 1.88
CA GLY A 217 -19.54 -11.95 2.92
C GLY A 217 -19.49 -10.48 3.34
N PHE A 218 -20.63 -9.76 3.23
CA PHE A 218 -20.77 -8.43 3.80
C PHE A 218 -21.23 -8.50 5.25
N ASP A 219 -20.82 -7.51 6.06
CA ASP A 219 -21.15 -7.43 7.48
C ASP A 219 -22.53 -6.80 7.74
N ASP A 220 -23.01 -5.94 6.82
CA ASP A 220 -24.29 -5.22 6.94
C ASP A 220 -24.83 -4.87 5.54
N VAL A 221 -25.98 -4.20 5.50
CA VAL A 221 -26.61 -3.65 4.29
C VAL A 221 -26.74 -2.14 4.37
N ALA A 222 -26.66 -1.43 3.26
CA ALA A 222 -26.84 0.02 3.21
C ALA A 222 -28.21 0.42 3.73
N ARG A 223 -28.25 1.30 4.72
CA ARG A 223 -29.45 1.69 5.47
C ARG A 223 -30.30 2.72 4.75
N ASN A 224 -29.76 3.39 3.78
CA ASN A 224 -30.47 4.31 2.90
C ASN A 224 -30.16 3.94 1.45
N SER A 225 -31.18 3.66 0.65
CA SER A 225 -31.01 3.18 -0.72
C SER A 225 -30.44 4.24 -1.66
N LEU A 226 -30.72 5.50 -1.40
CA LEU A 226 -30.17 6.60 -2.19
C LEU A 226 -28.67 6.79 -1.94
N ASP A 227 -28.26 6.68 -0.69
CA ASP A 227 -26.85 6.66 -0.28
C ASP A 227 -26.12 5.42 -0.81
N GLY A 228 -26.72 4.24 -0.69
CA GLY A 228 -26.08 2.98 -1.07
C GLY A 228 -25.66 2.90 -2.54
N VAL A 229 -26.37 3.56 -3.46
CA VAL A 229 -26.02 3.62 -4.89
C VAL A 229 -25.11 4.81 -5.22
N SER A 230 -25.09 5.84 -4.37
CA SER A 230 -24.32 7.06 -4.56
C SER A 230 -22.92 7.00 -3.96
N ASP A 231 -22.75 6.23 -2.90
CA ASP A 231 -21.52 6.18 -2.13
C ASP A 231 -20.32 5.65 -2.95
N ARG A 232 -19.26 6.43 -2.93
CA ARG A 232 -17.93 6.09 -3.45
C ARG A 232 -16.83 6.50 -2.46
N ASP A 233 -17.20 6.79 -1.21
CA ASP A 233 -16.23 7.17 -0.16
C ASP A 233 -15.17 6.08 0.02
N PHE A 234 -15.57 4.82 -0.13
CA PHE A 234 -14.67 3.68 -0.05
C PHE A 234 -13.58 3.68 -1.13
N CYS A 235 -13.84 4.21 -2.32
CA CYS A 235 -12.83 4.39 -3.37
C CYS A 235 -11.82 5.45 -2.95
N VAL A 236 -12.29 6.58 -2.43
CA VAL A 236 -11.43 7.68 -1.96
C VAL A 236 -10.58 7.23 -0.77
N GLU A 237 -11.19 6.53 0.18
CA GLU A 237 -10.52 6.05 1.40
C GLU A 237 -9.41 5.03 1.10
N LEU A 238 -9.66 4.11 0.18
CA LEU A 238 -8.65 3.15 -0.27
C LEU A 238 -7.54 3.84 -1.05
N LEU A 239 -7.88 4.75 -1.97
CA LEU A 239 -6.88 5.53 -2.71
C LEU A 239 -6.00 6.38 -1.78
N ASP A 240 -6.57 6.95 -0.70
CA ASP A 240 -5.81 7.67 0.32
C ASP A 240 -4.84 6.73 1.07
N ALA A 241 -5.31 5.56 1.49
CA ALA A 241 -4.47 4.55 2.12
C ALA A 241 -3.33 4.10 1.20
N TYR A 242 -3.60 3.84 -0.07
CA TYR A 242 -2.60 3.48 -1.08
C TYR A 242 -1.62 4.63 -1.34
N ALA A 243 -2.09 5.87 -1.38
CA ALA A 243 -1.23 7.05 -1.55
C ALA A 243 -0.25 7.22 -0.38
N ILE A 244 -0.70 6.97 0.86
CA ILE A 244 0.16 7.01 2.05
C ILE A 244 1.19 5.88 2.00
N GLU A 245 0.80 4.67 1.66
CA GLU A 245 1.72 3.54 1.49
C GLU A 245 2.77 3.82 0.42
N MET A 246 2.37 4.31 -0.73
CA MET A 246 3.29 4.71 -1.80
C MET A 246 4.25 5.82 -1.36
N MET A 247 3.81 6.76 -0.51
CA MET A 247 4.69 7.76 0.09
C MET A 247 5.78 7.10 0.95
N HIS A 248 5.43 6.10 1.76
CA HIS A 248 6.39 5.36 2.57
C HIS A 248 7.37 4.56 1.71
N LEU A 249 6.88 3.88 0.67
CA LEU A 249 7.71 3.17 -0.30
C LEU A 249 8.62 4.12 -1.09
N SER A 250 8.14 5.32 -1.42
CA SER A 250 8.93 6.37 -2.07
C SER A 250 10.10 6.84 -1.19
N ARG A 251 9.86 7.04 0.12
CA ARG A 251 10.92 7.41 1.08
C ARG A 251 11.97 6.30 1.21
N LEU A 252 11.54 5.06 1.35
CA LEU A 252 12.45 3.91 1.38
C LEU A 252 13.26 3.81 0.08
N SER A 253 12.61 4.02 -1.05
CA SER A 253 13.26 4.02 -2.37
C SER A 253 14.30 5.13 -2.49
N GLU A 254 14.04 6.34 -1.98
CA GLU A 254 15.00 7.43 -1.94
C GLU A 254 16.26 7.03 -1.15
N GLU A 255 16.08 6.40 0.02
CA GLU A 255 17.22 5.95 0.81
C GLU A 255 18.00 4.83 0.11
N LEU A 256 17.32 3.86 -0.55
CA LEU A 256 17.99 2.84 -1.35
C LEU A 256 18.80 3.44 -2.49
N VAL A 257 18.29 4.48 -3.17
CA VAL A 257 19.01 5.22 -4.21
C VAL A 257 20.25 5.89 -3.62
N LEU A 258 20.11 6.61 -2.51
CA LEU A 258 21.22 7.25 -1.81
C LEU A 258 22.26 6.22 -1.33
N TRP A 259 21.82 5.18 -0.64
CA TRP A 259 22.71 4.16 -0.05
C TRP A 259 23.45 3.33 -1.09
N SER A 260 22.88 3.13 -2.27
CA SER A 260 23.51 2.41 -3.36
C SER A 260 24.41 3.29 -4.24
N SER A 261 24.40 4.62 -4.04
CA SER A 261 25.26 5.56 -4.76
C SER A 261 26.74 5.34 -4.46
N TRP A 262 27.60 5.81 -5.35
CA TRP A 262 29.05 5.73 -5.19
C TRP A 262 29.56 6.52 -3.96
N GLU A 263 28.86 7.57 -3.58
CA GLU A 263 29.18 8.43 -2.44
C GLU A 263 28.90 7.75 -1.10
N PHE A 264 27.79 6.99 -1.00
CA PHE A 264 27.40 6.30 0.23
C PHE A 264 27.93 4.87 0.29
N GLN A 265 27.65 4.04 -0.71
CA GLN A 265 28.05 2.63 -0.77
C GLN A 265 27.59 1.79 0.45
N PHE A 266 26.48 2.13 1.08
CA PHE A 266 25.99 1.42 2.27
C PHE A 266 25.32 0.11 1.93
N VAL A 267 24.68 0.04 0.73
CA VAL A 267 24.08 -1.17 0.20
C VAL A 267 24.49 -1.38 -1.26
N GLN A 268 24.38 -2.62 -1.70
CA GLN A 268 24.47 -2.98 -3.10
C GLN A 268 23.20 -3.75 -3.49
N LEU A 269 22.42 -3.20 -4.40
CA LEU A 269 21.25 -3.88 -4.94
C LEU A 269 21.69 -5.02 -5.87
N SER A 270 20.89 -6.09 -5.91
CA SER A 270 21.13 -7.23 -6.80
C SER A 270 21.05 -6.80 -8.28
N ASP A 271 21.78 -7.50 -9.14
CA ASP A 271 21.74 -7.29 -10.59
C ASP A 271 20.34 -7.51 -11.16
N SER A 272 19.51 -8.32 -10.52
CA SER A 272 18.11 -8.55 -10.92
C SER A 272 17.19 -7.33 -10.75
N TYR A 273 17.61 -6.33 -9.96
CA TYR A 273 16.82 -5.13 -9.64
C TYR A 273 17.56 -3.83 -9.99
N THR A 274 18.52 -3.91 -10.89
CA THR A 274 19.33 -2.78 -11.36
C THR A 274 19.53 -2.90 -12.85
N THR A 275 19.89 -1.78 -13.49
CA THR A 275 20.28 -1.80 -14.90
C THR A 275 21.70 -1.25 -15.08
N GLY A 276 22.35 -1.62 -16.18
CA GLY A 276 23.62 -1.07 -16.58
C GLY A 276 23.47 0.14 -17.50
N SER A 277 24.57 0.61 -18.02
CA SER A 277 24.63 1.63 -19.08
C SER A 277 25.16 1.02 -20.36
N SER A 278 24.57 1.39 -21.48
CA SER A 278 25.02 0.94 -22.82
C SER A 278 26.39 1.51 -23.22
N ILE A 279 26.87 2.56 -22.53
CA ILE A 279 28.10 3.27 -22.84
C ILE A 279 29.10 3.31 -21.68
N MET A 280 28.62 3.18 -20.44
CA MET A 280 29.43 3.28 -19.21
C MET A 280 29.45 1.92 -18.50
N PRO A 281 30.46 1.05 -18.74
CA PRO A 281 30.45 -0.34 -18.25
C PRO A 281 30.51 -0.47 -16.72
N GLN A 282 30.94 0.58 -16.00
CA GLN A 282 31.02 0.61 -14.53
C GLN A 282 29.69 1.02 -13.87
N LYS A 283 28.72 1.52 -14.66
CA LYS A 283 27.50 2.12 -14.08
C LYS A 283 26.46 1.04 -13.79
N LYS A 284 25.90 1.11 -12.58
CA LYS A 284 24.80 0.27 -12.10
C LYS A 284 23.74 1.17 -11.49
N ASN A 285 22.55 1.19 -12.11
CA ASN A 285 21.47 2.12 -11.78
C ASN A 285 20.43 1.44 -10.88
N PRO A 286 19.94 2.11 -9.82
CA PRO A 286 18.87 1.60 -8.95
C PRO A 286 17.47 1.87 -9.56
N ASP A 287 17.28 1.54 -10.86
CA ASP A 287 16.07 1.94 -11.62
C ASP A 287 14.78 1.47 -10.97
N MET A 288 14.77 0.30 -10.33
CA MET A 288 13.55 -0.21 -9.69
C MET A 288 13.13 0.67 -8.51
N ALA A 289 14.08 1.10 -7.68
CA ALA A 289 13.79 2.05 -6.60
C ALA A 289 13.36 3.41 -7.16
N GLU A 290 13.99 3.90 -8.21
CA GLU A 290 13.61 5.16 -8.86
C GLU A 290 12.20 5.09 -9.44
N LEU A 291 11.82 3.97 -10.06
CA LEU A 291 10.48 3.77 -10.62
C LEU A 291 9.40 3.71 -9.52
N VAL A 292 9.65 3.04 -8.39
CA VAL A 292 8.73 3.05 -7.25
C VAL A 292 8.52 4.48 -6.76
N ARG A 293 9.61 5.25 -6.59
CA ARG A 293 9.56 6.68 -6.21
C ARG A 293 8.75 7.50 -7.23
N GLY A 294 8.95 7.28 -8.53
CA GLY A 294 8.25 8.00 -9.59
C GLY A 294 6.75 7.65 -9.67
N LYS A 295 6.41 6.35 -9.52
CA LYS A 295 5.02 5.86 -9.58
C LYS A 295 4.15 6.36 -8.43
N THR A 296 4.72 6.81 -7.34
CA THR A 296 3.99 7.44 -6.23
C THR A 296 3.13 8.63 -6.70
N GLY A 297 3.66 9.47 -7.59
CA GLY A 297 2.91 10.58 -8.18
C GLY A 297 1.70 10.16 -9.01
N ARG A 298 1.73 8.96 -9.60
CA ARG A 298 0.61 8.40 -10.36
C ARG A 298 -0.57 8.09 -9.42
N VAL A 299 -0.32 7.38 -8.32
CA VAL A 299 -1.36 7.05 -7.32
C VAL A 299 -1.92 8.33 -6.65
N TYR A 300 -1.10 9.37 -6.45
CA TYR A 300 -1.60 10.68 -6.02
C TYR A 300 -2.55 11.29 -7.04
N GLY A 301 -2.22 11.16 -8.34
CA GLY A 301 -3.08 11.60 -9.43
C GLY A 301 -4.43 10.90 -9.42
N ASP A 302 -4.47 9.59 -9.18
CA ASP A 302 -5.69 8.78 -9.10
C ASP A 302 -6.60 9.23 -7.93
N LEU A 303 -6.02 9.48 -6.75
CA LEU A 303 -6.76 10.04 -5.61
C LEU A 303 -7.37 11.41 -5.94
N ILE A 304 -6.61 12.30 -6.56
CA ILE A 304 -7.10 13.64 -6.94
C ILE A 304 -8.15 13.55 -8.05
N ALA A 305 -7.99 12.65 -9.01
CA ALA A 305 -8.98 12.40 -10.06
C ALA A 305 -10.32 11.95 -9.44
N MET A 306 -10.29 10.99 -8.51
CA MET A 306 -11.49 10.48 -7.82
C MET A 306 -12.19 11.57 -7.00
N LEU A 307 -11.45 12.33 -6.19
CA LEU A 307 -11.99 13.46 -5.43
C LEU A 307 -12.62 14.50 -6.35
N THR A 308 -12.00 14.73 -7.52
CA THR A 308 -12.49 15.70 -8.49
C THR A 308 -13.74 15.21 -9.21
N ALA A 309 -13.83 13.94 -9.55
CA ALA A 309 -15.01 13.34 -10.19
C ALA A 309 -16.23 13.41 -9.28
N LEU A 310 -16.06 13.15 -7.98
CA LEU A 310 -17.17 13.10 -7.02
C LEU A 310 -17.66 14.46 -6.54
N LYS A 311 -16.79 15.50 -6.53
CA LYS A 311 -17.19 16.82 -6.02
C LYS A 311 -18.37 17.38 -6.79
N GLY A 312 -19.38 17.86 -6.09
CA GLY A 312 -20.52 18.56 -6.68
C GLY A 312 -21.50 17.70 -7.46
N LEU A 313 -21.38 16.37 -7.45
CA LEU A 313 -22.39 15.49 -8.03
C LEU A 313 -23.64 15.49 -7.17
N PRO A 314 -24.84 15.54 -7.80
CA PRO A 314 -26.08 15.28 -7.08
C PRO A 314 -26.13 13.80 -6.65
N LEU A 315 -27.00 13.50 -5.67
CA LEU A 315 -27.19 12.14 -5.16
C LEU A 315 -27.66 11.15 -6.23
N ALA A 316 -27.66 9.90 -5.88
CA ALA A 316 -27.85 8.73 -6.73
C ALA A 316 -26.68 8.53 -7.71
N TYR A 317 -26.93 8.02 -8.88
CA TYR A 317 -25.91 7.73 -9.87
C TYR A 317 -25.91 8.78 -10.99
N ASN A 318 -24.74 9.28 -11.30
CA ASN A 318 -24.45 10.09 -12.50
C ASN A 318 -23.34 9.39 -13.30
N LYS A 319 -23.33 9.55 -14.61
CA LYS A 319 -22.37 8.87 -15.49
C LYS A 319 -20.89 9.23 -15.18
N ASP A 320 -20.65 10.38 -14.56
CA ASP A 320 -19.35 10.77 -14.00
C ASP A 320 -18.74 9.70 -13.09
N MET A 321 -19.60 8.93 -12.39
CA MET A 321 -19.14 7.82 -11.53
C MET A 321 -18.54 6.64 -12.31
N GLN A 322 -18.61 6.61 -13.64
CA GLN A 322 -17.90 5.61 -14.42
C GLN A 322 -16.38 5.80 -14.34
N GLU A 323 -15.92 7.05 -14.10
CA GLU A 323 -14.51 7.39 -13.90
C GLU A 323 -13.92 6.83 -12.60
N ASP A 324 -14.75 6.31 -11.69
CA ASP A 324 -14.31 5.69 -10.43
C ASP A 324 -13.39 4.49 -10.69
N LYS A 325 -13.68 3.71 -11.74
CA LYS A 325 -13.01 2.44 -12.02
C LYS A 325 -11.59 2.63 -12.53
N GLU A 326 -11.37 3.51 -13.51
CA GLU A 326 -10.06 3.69 -14.10
C GLU A 326 -9.04 4.17 -13.07
N ALA A 327 -9.41 5.15 -12.23
CA ALA A 327 -8.56 5.65 -11.17
C ALA A 327 -8.19 4.57 -10.13
N VAL A 328 -9.19 3.83 -9.60
CA VAL A 328 -8.89 2.81 -8.57
C VAL A 328 -8.19 1.59 -9.15
N PHE A 329 -8.49 1.19 -10.38
CA PHE A 329 -7.82 0.05 -11.02
C PHE A 329 -6.36 0.36 -11.32
N ASP A 330 -6.06 1.56 -11.80
CA ASP A 330 -4.70 2.02 -12.05
C ASP A 330 -3.86 2.07 -10.77
N ALA A 331 -4.43 2.61 -9.70
CA ALA A 331 -3.80 2.66 -8.39
C ALA A 331 -3.52 1.25 -7.84
N VAL A 332 -4.50 0.34 -7.87
CA VAL A 332 -4.36 -1.05 -7.44
C VAL A 332 -3.23 -1.75 -8.19
N ASP A 333 -3.22 -1.67 -9.52
CA ASP A 333 -2.20 -2.31 -10.36
C ASP A 333 -0.81 -1.72 -10.08
N THR A 334 -0.73 -0.40 -9.91
CA THR A 334 0.52 0.32 -9.62
C THR A 334 1.10 -0.07 -8.27
N VAL A 335 0.27 -0.07 -7.22
CA VAL A 335 0.69 -0.45 -5.85
C VAL A 335 1.14 -1.90 -5.79
N LYS A 336 0.34 -2.83 -6.34
CA LYS A 336 0.70 -4.26 -6.38
C LYS A 336 2.03 -4.49 -7.10
N MET A 337 2.28 -3.80 -8.21
CA MET A 337 3.54 -3.91 -8.94
C MET A 337 4.72 -3.37 -8.13
N CYS A 338 4.58 -2.22 -7.47
CA CYS A 338 5.62 -1.64 -6.63
C CYS A 338 5.98 -2.55 -5.45
N LEU A 339 4.99 -3.13 -4.76
CA LEU A 339 5.20 -4.06 -3.66
C LEU A 339 5.90 -5.35 -4.11
N ARG A 340 5.47 -5.93 -5.25
CA ARG A 340 6.09 -7.14 -5.85
C ARG A 340 7.56 -6.93 -6.22
N VAL A 341 7.96 -5.72 -6.53
CA VAL A 341 9.36 -5.38 -6.81
C VAL A 341 10.13 -5.09 -5.52
N MET A 342 9.52 -4.39 -4.57
CA MET A 342 10.17 -3.94 -3.35
C MET A 342 10.62 -5.10 -2.45
N ALA A 343 9.76 -6.08 -2.20
CA ALA A 343 10.07 -7.19 -1.29
C ALA A 343 11.33 -7.98 -1.72
N PRO A 344 11.44 -8.52 -2.94
CA PRO A 344 12.63 -9.26 -3.35
C PRO A 344 13.86 -8.35 -3.57
N MET A 345 13.68 -7.06 -3.90
CA MET A 345 14.79 -6.10 -3.98
C MET A 345 15.45 -5.92 -2.61
N LEU A 346 14.65 -5.78 -1.54
CA LEU A 346 15.14 -5.71 -0.15
C LEU A 346 15.76 -7.03 0.28
N ALA A 347 15.12 -8.16 0.00
CA ALA A 347 15.59 -9.49 0.41
C ALA A 347 16.94 -9.87 -0.21
N THR A 348 17.25 -9.35 -1.41
CA THR A 348 18.46 -9.69 -2.16
C THR A 348 19.55 -8.61 -2.12
N MET A 349 19.31 -7.48 -1.45
CA MET A 349 20.35 -6.46 -1.31
C MET A 349 21.49 -6.94 -0.38
N THR A 350 22.71 -6.52 -0.70
CA THR A 350 23.88 -6.75 0.13
C THR A 350 24.17 -5.52 0.96
N VAL A 351 24.25 -5.67 2.26
CA VAL A 351 24.59 -4.59 3.20
C VAL A 351 26.11 -4.48 3.36
N ARG A 352 26.63 -3.27 3.32
CA ARG A 352 28.06 -2.93 3.42
C ARG A 352 28.35 -2.31 4.80
N ALA A 353 28.31 -3.14 5.85
CA ALA A 353 28.53 -2.72 7.23
C ALA A 353 29.87 -1.99 7.45
N ASP A 354 30.92 -2.39 6.71
CA ASP A 354 32.23 -1.74 6.72
C ASP A 354 32.17 -0.26 6.29
N LYS A 355 31.37 0.03 5.25
CA LYS A 355 31.18 1.40 4.73
C LYS A 355 30.35 2.26 5.68
N MET A 356 29.28 1.68 6.24
CA MET A 356 28.46 2.34 7.24
C MET A 356 29.26 2.72 8.48
N LEU A 357 30.02 1.77 9.03
CA LEU A 357 30.88 2.02 10.20
C LEU A 357 31.94 3.07 9.91
N HIS A 358 32.63 3.00 8.76
CA HIS A 358 33.61 4.02 8.37
C HIS A 358 32.96 5.42 8.27
N ALA A 359 31.77 5.52 7.70
CA ALA A 359 31.06 6.79 7.65
C ALA A 359 30.67 7.29 9.06
N ALA A 360 30.31 6.39 9.98
CA ALA A 360 30.01 6.75 11.36
C ALA A 360 31.24 7.29 12.11
N GLN A 361 32.42 6.69 11.89
CA GLN A 361 33.67 7.10 12.52
C GLN A 361 34.20 8.47 12.08
N THR A 362 33.78 8.97 10.93
CA THR A 362 34.30 10.22 10.34
C THR A 362 33.38 11.43 10.51
N GLY A 363 32.37 11.34 11.39
CA GLY A 363 31.29 12.35 11.48
C GLY A 363 31.07 12.92 12.88
N PHE A 364 31.92 12.62 13.85
CA PHE A 364 31.77 13.06 15.26
C PHE A 364 30.38 12.71 15.87
N LEU A 365 29.82 11.56 15.48
CA LEU A 365 28.49 11.13 15.90
C LEU A 365 28.41 10.88 17.41
N ASN A 366 29.54 10.63 18.03
CA ASN A 366 29.77 10.42 19.46
C ASN A 366 29.96 11.72 20.28
N ALA A 367 29.89 12.88 19.65
CA ALA A 367 30.05 14.16 20.35
C ALA A 367 29.00 14.41 21.43
N THR A 368 27.78 13.90 21.25
CA THR A 368 26.71 13.94 22.27
C THR A 368 27.09 13.04 23.46
N ASP A 369 27.59 11.83 23.19
CA ASP A 369 28.02 10.87 24.21
C ASP A 369 29.24 11.42 25.01
N LEU A 370 30.13 12.19 24.37
CA LEU A 370 31.19 12.92 25.02
C LEU A 370 30.65 13.99 26.00
N ALA A 371 29.62 14.75 25.58
CA ALA A 371 28.99 15.71 26.46
C ALA A 371 28.27 15.03 27.64
N ASP A 372 27.54 13.93 27.37
CA ASP A 372 26.87 13.16 28.40
C ASP A 372 27.86 12.55 29.41
N TYR A 373 29.03 12.10 28.94
CA TYR A 373 30.12 11.65 29.82
C TYR A 373 30.52 12.74 30.84
N LEU A 374 30.73 13.98 30.40
CA LEU A 374 31.02 15.09 31.30
C LEU A 374 29.87 15.41 32.25
N VAL A 375 28.64 15.23 31.82
CA VAL A 375 27.47 15.37 32.69
C VAL A 375 27.50 14.33 33.81
N THR A 376 27.88 13.09 33.53
CA THR A 376 28.05 12.06 34.59
C THR A 376 29.14 12.37 35.56
N LYS A 377 30.11 13.23 35.18
CA LYS A 377 31.18 13.75 36.06
C LYS A 377 30.74 15.01 36.82
N GLY A 378 29.51 15.45 36.68
CA GLY A 378 28.92 16.58 37.42
C GLY A 378 28.95 17.92 36.69
N LEU A 379 29.39 17.97 35.41
CA LEU A 379 29.37 19.22 34.65
C LEU A 379 27.94 19.48 34.13
N PRO A 380 27.37 20.69 34.29
CA PRO A 380 26.09 21.01 33.72
C PRO A 380 26.06 20.81 32.20
N PHE A 381 24.95 20.26 31.65
CA PHE A 381 24.86 19.90 30.23
C PHE A 381 25.27 21.01 29.25
N ARG A 382 24.88 22.26 29.49
CA ARG A 382 25.27 23.41 28.61
C ARG A 382 26.77 23.66 28.59
N SER A 383 27.44 23.44 29.72
CA SER A 383 28.91 23.54 29.80
C SER A 383 29.57 22.34 29.14
N ALA A 384 29.05 21.14 29.36
CA ALA A 384 29.52 19.92 28.71
C ALA A 384 29.37 19.99 27.17
N TYR A 385 28.27 20.48 26.69
CA TYR A 385 27.99 20.75 25.26
C TYR A 385 29.05 21.68 24.66
N LYS A 386 29.39 22.78 25.38
CA LYS A 386 30.41 23.74 24.91
C LYS A 386 31.76 23.06 24.80
N VAL A 387 32.21 22.34 25.82
CA VAL A 387 33.47 21.59 25.83
C VAL A 387 33.53 20.58 24.69
N SER A 388 32.45 19.81 24.48
CA SER A 388 32.38 18.86 23.38
C SER A 388 32.46 19.56 22.01
N GLY A 389 31.81 20.70 21.84
CA GLY A 389 31.88 21.49 20.60
C GLY A 389 33.29 22.03 20.32
N GLU A 390 33.99 22.50 21.35
CA GLU A 390 35.38 22.99 21.25
C GLU A 390 36.35 21.86 20.88
N LEU A 391 36.14 20.65 21.42
CA LEU A 391 36.91 19.45 21.07
C LEU A 391 36.66 19.00 19.62
N VAL A 392 35.40 19.05 19.14
CA VAL A 392 35.11 18.77 17.75
C VAL A 392 35.78 19.79 16.82
N ALA A 393 35.70 21.08 17.16
CA ALA A 393 36.40 22.13 16.39
C ALA A 393 37.90 21.93 16.35
N TYR A 394 38.50 21.53 17.48
CA TYR A 394 39.90 21.16 17.56
C TYR A 394 40.25 19.99 16.63
N CYS A 395 39.46 18.91 16.66
CA CYS A 395 39.65 17.76 15.80
C CYS A 395 39.59 18.13 14.31
N ILE A 396 38.63 18.96 13.92
CA ILE A 396 38.50 19.44 12.53
C ILE A 396 39.74 20.23 12.11
N ALA A 397 40.20 21.17 12.94
CA ALA A 397 41.38 21.98 12.67
C ALA A 397 42.67 21.17 12.53
N HIS A 398 42.77 20.02 13.23
CA HIS A 398 43.93 19.14 13.22
C HIS A 398 43.75 17.87 12.35
N SER A 399 42.70 17.79 11.56
CA SER A 399 42.37 16.64 10.68
C SER A 399 42.41 15.30 11.43
N THR A 400 41.86 15.26 12.64
CA THR A 400 41.78 14.07 13.50
C THR A 400 40.35 13.80 13.96
N VAL A 401 40.15 12.76 14.75
CA VAL A 401 38.86 12.37 15.34
C VAL A 401 38.99 12.23 16.85
N LEU A 402 37.88 12.27 17.58
CA LEU A 402 37.87 12.23 19.06
C LEU A 402 38.57 10.98 19.60
N GLU A 403 38.37 9.82 19.01
CA GLU A 403 38.94 8.55 19.45
C GLU A 403 40.48 8.48 19.35
N LYS A 404 41.09 9.36 18.58
CA LYS A 404 42.54 9.43 18.39
C LYS A 404 43.24 10.48 19.25
N LEU A 405 42.47 11.29 20.00
CA LEU A 405 43.05 12.30 20.86
C LEU A 405 43.71 11.66 22.11
N PRO A 406 44.96 12.08 22.48
CA PRO A 406 45.53 11.72 23.77
C PRO A 406 44.72 12.29 24.93
N LEU A 407 44.69 11.62 26.07
CA LEU A 407 43.98 12.07 27.27
C LEU A 407 44.42 13.47 27.72
N GLU A 408 45.72 13.77 27.60
CA GLU A 408 46.25 15.10 27.89
C GLU A 408 45.58 16.19 27.06
N THR A 409 45.23 15.91 25.81
CA THR A 409 44.53 16.86 24.96
C THR A 409 43.08 17.08 25.48
N PHE A 410 42.37 16.03 25.84
CA PHE A 410 41.05 16.15 26.46
C PHE A 410 41.11 17.03 27.73
N ARG A 411 42.12 16.81 28.57
CA ARG A 411 42.33 17.56 29.82
C ARG A 411 42.61 19.04 29.63
N THR A 412 43.07 19.45 28.45
CA THR A 412 43.22 20.91 28.16
C THR A 412 41.89 21.62 28.04
N PHE A 413 40.80 20.89 27.80
CA PHE A 413 39.43 21.42 27.68
C PHE A 413 38.61 21.24 28.97
N SER A 414 38.92 20.21 29.79
CA SER A 414 38.29 20.00 31.11
C SER A 414 39.11 18.99 31.94
N ASP A 415 39.41 19.34 33.18
CA ASP A 415 40.09 18.45 34.13
C ASP A 415 39.26 17.23 34.54
N LEU A 416 37.99 17.20 34.18
CA LEU A 416 37.05 16.08 34.46
C LEU A 416 37.29 14.86 33.57
N PHE A 417 38.12 14.96 32.53
CA PHE A 417 38.40 13.82 31.66
C PHE A 417 39.37 12.84 32.31
N ASP A 418 39.02 11.58 32.29
CA ASP A 418 39.89 10.44 32.63
C ASP A 418 39.82 9.38 31.50
N ASP A 419 40.52 8.25 31.69
CA ASP A 419 40.57 7.17 30.67
C ASP A 419 39.18 6.62 30.29
N GLY A 420 38.15 6.82 31.11
CA GLY A 420 36.78 6.43 30.81
C GLY A 420 36.15 7.16 29.62
N VAL A 421 36.79 8.26 29.17
CA VAL A 421 36.30 8.98 27.98
C VAL A 421 36.30 8.10 26.73
N TYR A 422 37.30 7.25 26.54
CA TYR A 422 37.41 6.38 25.38
C TYR A 422 36.30 5.33 25.32
N ASP A 423 35.92 4.79 26.49
CA ASP A 423 34.77 3.91 26.60
C ASP A 423 33.44 4.63 26.33
N ALA A 424 33.33 5.89 26.74
CA ALA A 424 32.15 6.70 26.54
C ALA A 424 31.89 7.07 25.07
N ILE A 425 32.98 7.33 24.29
CA ILE A 425 32.89 7.74 22.88
C ILE A 425 33.05 6.60 21.89
N ASP A 426 33.29 5.36 22.35
CA ASP A 426 33.28 4.19 21.48
C ASP A 426 31.91 4.03 20.84
N LEU A 427 31.83 3.92 19.50
CA LEU A 427 30.57 3.91 18.76
C LEU A 427 29.68 2.70 19.12
N THR A 428 30.30 1.55 19.44
CA THR A 428 29.58 0.36 19.88
C THR A 428 28.90 0.62 21.21
N ASN A 429 29.63 1.24 22.15
CA ASN A 429 29.10 1.63 23.46
C ASN A 429 28.01 2.71 23.33
N CYS A 430 28.21 3.70 22.45
CA CYS A 430 27.22 4.73 22.17
C CYS A 430 25.90 4.12 21.73
N VAL A 431 25.92 3.13 20.85
CA VAL A 431 24.70 2.42 20.39
C VAL A 431 24.14 1.53 21.50
N THR A 432 24.99 0.73 22.16
CA THR A 432 24.58 -0.25 23.19
C THR A 432 23.90 0.41 24.37
N ARG A 433 24.34 1.62 24.77
CA ARG A 433 23.78 2.38 25.90
C ARG A 433 22.44 3.06 25.60
N ARG A 434 21.99 3.12 24.34
CA ARG A 434 20.68 3.69 23.96
C ARG A 434 19.55 2.69 24.20
N VAL A 435 19.31 2.37 25.47
CA VAL A 435 18.36 1.34 25.95
C VAL A 435 16.95 1.88 26.22
N SER A 436 16.70 3.17 25.97
CA SER A 436 15.34 3.72 26.08
C SER A 436 14.36 2.97 25.17
N TYR A 437 13.09 2.88 25.58
CA TYR A 437 12.07 2.19 24.79
C TYR A 437 12.03 2.76 23.36
N GLY A 438 12.10 1.87 22.37
CA GLY A 438 12.20 2.28 20.96
C GLY A 438 13.60 2.79 20.52
N GLY A 439 14.61 2.71 21.38
CA GLY A 439 15.98 3.11 21.07
C GLY A 439 16.69 2.15 20.10
N THR A 440 17.96 2.48 19.76
CA THR A 440 18.73 1.77 18.72
C THR A 440 19.59 0.62 19.25
N SER A 441 19.62 0.37 20.57
CA SER A 441 20.37 -0.76 21.11
C SER A 441 19.87 -2.10 20.57
N VAL A 442 20.76 -3.09 20.47
CA VAL A 442 20.39 -4.42 19.95
C VAL A 442 19.16 -5.00 20.67
N PRO A 443 19.08 -5.01 22.03
CA PRO A 443 17.86 -5.49 22.71
C PRO A 443 16.60 -4.71 22.34
N SER A 444 16.69 -3.39 22.13
CA SER A 444 15.54 -2.58 21.70
C SER A 444 15.10 -2.91 20.28
N VAL A 445 16.04 -3.18 19.38
CA VAL A 445 15.74 -3.59 17.99
C VAL A 445 15.13 -4.99 17.97
N GLU A 446 15.65 -5.92 18.78
CA GLU A 446 15.07 -7.27 18.93
C GLU A 446 13.62 -7.23 19.43
N ALA A 447 13.33 -6.34 20.39
CA ALA A 447 11.95 -6.16 20.86
C ALA A 447 11.02 -5.59 19.77
N GLN A 448 11.52 -4.67 18.93
CA GLN A 448 10.77 -4.14 17.78
C GLN A 448 10.50 -5.22 16.74
N ILE A 449 11.52 -6.04 16.43
CA ILE A 449 11.40 -7.17 15.50
C ILE A 449 10.35 -8.16 16.02
N ALA A 450 10.45 -8.59 17.27
CA ALA A 450 9.51 -9.55 17.86
C ALA A 450 8.07 -9.02 17.83
N TRP A 451 7.88 -7.72 18.07
CA TRP A 451 6.57 -7.10 17.99
C TRP A 451 5.99 -7.12 16.58
N VAL A 452 6.81 -6.79 15.55
CA VAL A 452 6.37 -6.84 14.15
C VAL A 452 6.06 -8.27 13.71
N GLU A 453 6.87 -9.25 14.12
CA GLU A 453 6.62 -10.67 13.83
C GLU A 453 5.30 -11.17 14.41
N GLN A 454 4.95 -10.70 15.62
CA GLN A 454 3.65 -10.99 16.20
C GLN A 454 2.51 -10.44 15.33
N GLN A 455 2.63 -9.20 14.84
CA GLN A 455 1.62 -8.61 13.96
C GLN A 455 1.51 -9.31 12.58
N LEU A 456 2.61 -9.91 12.09
CA LEU A 456 2.60 -10.69 10.85
C LEU A 456 1.94 -12.05 11.01
N GLY A 457 1.95 -12.61 12.24
CA GLY A 457 1.35 -13.91 12.57
C GLY A 457 -0.13 -13.87 12.90
N GLU A 458 -0.67 -12.69 13.14
CA GLU A 458 -2.10 -12.42 13.36
C GLU A 458 -2.80 -12.05 12.03
#